data_0c446f5678e44b041f90fc02c09f33df
#
_entry.id   0c446f5678e44b041f90fc02c09f33df
#
_cell.length_a   1.000
_cell.length_b   1.000
_cell.length_c   1.000
_cell.angle_alpha   90.00
_cell.angle_beta   90.00
_cell.angle_gamma   90.00
#
_symmetry.space_group_name_H-M   'P 1'
#
loop_
_entity.id
_entity.type
_entity.pdbx_description
1 polymer ?
#
loop_
_entity_poly.entity_id
_entity_poly.type
_entity_poly.pdbx_seq_one_letter_code
_entity_poly.pdbx_strand_id
1 'polypeptide(L)'
;MTRQPALSILVVALLYGCAPEQESSSNFVAVGDMRELMAHIVDPAAGVYWDAVGTIVDAEGVHEMYPTTDEEWEAVSNAAFMIAESGNLMMMEGRARDQGAWMTMSRQLIEVSQRALEAADARNLDAVFDMGAEVYYVCTNCHAAYAIETLRPTDSRTN
;
A
#
# COMPACT_ATOMS: atom_id res chain seq x y z
N MET A 1 18.35 -74.49 -36.59
CA MET A 1 17.64 -74.28 -35.29
C MET A 1 18.20 -72.98 -34.67
N THR A 2 17.55 -71.89 -35.01
CA THR A 2 17.94 -70.51 -34.50
C THR A 2 16.81 -69.98 -33.61
N ARG A 3 17.10 -69.90 -32.33
CA ARG A 3 16.17 -69.31 -31.32
C ARG A 3 16.31 -67.83 -31.33
N GLN A 4 15.26 -67.09 -31.67
CA GLN A 4 15.16 -65.66 -31.46
C GLN A 4 14.80 -65.32 -29.99
N PRO A 5 15.44 -64.38 -29.37
CA PRO A 5 15.02 -63.85 -28.07
C PRO A 5 13.88 -62.84 -28.24
N ALA A 6 12.81 -63.04 -27.54
CA ALA A 6 11.71 -62.07 -27.43
C ALA A 6 12.13 -60.85 -26.63
N LEU A 7 12.09 -59.67 -27.25
CA LEU A 7 12.37 -58.39 -26.65
C LEU A 7 11.09 -57.88 -25.97
N SER A 8 11.01 -58.00 -24.65
CA SER A 8 9.89 -57.46 -23.86
C SER A 8 10.10 -55.92 -23.70
N ILE A 9 9.26 -55.17 -24.38
CA ILE A 9 9.21 -53.70 -24.22
C ILE A 9 8.38 -53.40 -22.97
N LEU A 10 9.06 -52.91 -21.93
CA LEU A 10 8.44 -52.39 -20.70
C LEU A 10 7.99 -50.94 -20.94
N VAL A 11 6.69 -50.74 -21.15
CA VAL A 11 6.07 -49.41 -21.26
C VAL A 11 5.89 -48.87 -19.86
N VAL A 12 6.76 -47.95 -19.45
CA VAL A 12 6.60 -47.14 -18.20
C VAL A 12 5.63 -46.02 -18.49
N ALA A 13 4.41 -46.12 -18.04
CA ALA A 13 3.42 -45.09 -18.09
C ALA A 13 3.76 -44.03 -17.00
N LEU A 14 4.31 -42.89 -17.40
CA LEU A 14 4.51 -41.71 -16.56
C LEU A 14 3.12 -41.08 -16.27
N LEU A 15 2.55 -41.41 -15.12
CA LEU A 15 1.40 -40.70 -14.57
C LEU A 15 1.86 -39.34 -14.09
N TYR A 16 1.75 -38.33 -14.94
CA TYR A 16 1.79 -36.92 -14.50
C TYR A 16 0.51 -36.66 -13.69
N GLY A 17 0.59 -36.88 -12.39
CA GLY A 17 -0.42 -36.42 -11.47
C GLY A 17 -0.38 -34.89 -11.41
N CYS A 18 -1.41 -34.22 -11.95
CA CYS A 18 -1.69 -32.83 -11.56
C CYS A 18 -1.97 -32.85 -10.06
N ALA A 19 -1.00 -32.42 -9.26
CA ALA A 19 -1.26 -32.04 -7.88
C ALA A 19 -2.29 -30.90 -7.90
N PRO A 20 -3.40 -30.98 -7.13
CA PRO A 20 -4.27 -29.82 -6.99
C PRO A 20 -3.44 -28.67 -6.43
N GLU A 21 -3.52 -27.53 -7.10
CA GLU A 21 -2.96 -26.27 -6.61
C GLU A 21 -3.62 -26.01 -5.26
N GLN A 22 -2.84 -26.14 -4.20
CA GLN A 22 -3.30 -25.94 -2.84
C GLN A 22 -3.56 -24.44 -2.73
N GLU A 23 -4.82 -24.02 -2.83
CA GLU A 23 -5.24 -22.67 -2.49
C GLU A 23 -4.73 -22.40 -1.07
N SER A 24 -3.66 -21.63 -0.95
CA SER A 24 -3.20 -21.15 0.34
C SER A 24 -4.24 -20.13 0.80
N SER A 25 -5.23 -20.60 1.56
CA SER A 25 -6.12 -19.69 2.28
C SER A 25 -5.23 -18.83 3.17
N SER A 26 -5.14 -17.53 2.87
CA SER A 26 -4.38 -16.62 3.71
C SER A 26 -5.01 -16.66 5.10
N ASN A 27 -4.19 -16.81 6.14
CA ASN A 27 -4.67 -16.74 7.54
C ASN A 27 -5.05 -15.31 7.96
N PHE A 28 -5.01 -14.35 7.02
CA PHE A 28 -5.32 -12.95 7.27
C PHE A 28 -6.78 -12.66 6.95
N VAL A 29 -7.41 -11.85 7.81
CA VAL A 29 -8.81 -11.43 7.65
C VAL A 29 -8.82 -9.93 7.40
N ALA A 30 -9.36 -9.50 6.26
CA ALA A 30 -9.64 -8.10 6.00
C ALA A 30 -10.85 -7.67 6.84
N VAL A 31 -10.64 -6.84 7.86
CA VAL A 31 -11.72 -6.35 8.75
C VAL A 31 -12.64 -5.39 8.02
N GLY A 32 -12.08 -4.57 7.13
CA GLY A 32 -12.83 -3.63 6.30
C GLY A 32 -12.39 -3.68 4.85
N ASP A 33 -13.18 -3.10 3.97
CA ASP A 33 -12.85 -2.95 2.56
C ASP A 33 -11.78 -1.85 2.32
N MET A 34 -11.43 -1.60 1.06
CA MET A 34 -10.42 -0.60 0.69
C MET A 34 -10.86 0.82 1.06
N ARG A 35 -12.13 1.16 0.95
CA ARG A 35 -12.65 2.47 1.32
C ARG A 35 -12.52 2.71 2.82
N GLU A 36 -12.86 1.71 3.62
CA GLU A 36 -12.75 1.76 5.07
C GLU A 36 -11.29 1.86 5.52
N LEU A 37 -10.38 1.12 4.86
CA LEU A 37 -8.94 1.25 5.11
C LEU A 37 -8.45 2.67 4.84
N MET A 38 -8.85 3.28 3.70
CA MET A 38 -8.50 4.66 3.38
C MET A 38 -9.07 5.63 4.41
N ALA A 39 -10.37 5.57 4.70
CA ALA A 39 -11.06 6.53 5.56
C ALA A 39 -10.64 6.47 7.04
N HIS A 40 -10.29 5.28 7.54
CA HIS A 40 -10.06 5.09 8.98
C HIS A 40 -8.60 4.94 9.37
N ILE A 41 -7.71 4.66 8.42
CA ILE A 41 -6.29 4.47 8.71
C ILE A 41 -5.42 5.39 7.85
N VAL A 42 -5.53 5.31 6.52
CA VAL A 42 -4.58 6.00 5.64
C VAL A 42 -4.79 7.51 5.67
N ASP A 43 -6.01 7.99 5.46
CA ASP A 43 -6.33 9.41 5.40
C ASP A 43 -6.04 10.15 6.73
N PRO A 44 -6.47 9.64 7.90
CA PRO A 44 -6.11 10.25 9.17
C PRO A 44 -4.59 10.27 9.43
N ALA A 45 -3.87 9.20 9.10
CA ALA A 45 -2.42 9.15 9.27
C ALA A 45 -1.72 10.13 8.32
N ALA A 46 -2.13 10.18 7.06
CA ALA A 46 -1.60 11.13 6.08
C ALA A 46 -1.84 12.59 6.51
N GLY A 47 -3.03 12.89 7.05
CA GLY A 47 -3.34 14.21 7.61
C GLY A 47 -2.38 14.60 8.72
N VAL A 48 -2.15 13.75 9.70
CA VAL A 48 -1.18 14.01 10.79
C VAL A 48 0.23 14.28 10.24
N TYR A 49 0.67 13.51 9.24
CA TYR A 49 2.00 13.70 8.66
C TYR A 49 2.12 15.02 7.89
N TRP A 50 1.12 15.36 7.05
CA TRP A 50 1.15 16.58 6.24
C TRP A 50 0.98 17.87 7.06
N ASP A 51 0.20 17.81 8.13
CA ASP A 51 -0.04 18.94 9.00
C ASP A 51 1.10 19.18 10.01
N ALA A 52 2.09 18.25 10.07
CA ALA A 52 3.16 18.32 11.06
C ALA A 52 4.16 19.44 10.78
N VAL A 53 4.47 19.73 9.51
CA VAL A 53 5.46 20.74 9.11
C VAL A 53 4.92 21.57 7.96
N GLY A 54 4.94 22.88 8.12
CA GLY A 54 4.46 23.79 7.07
C GLY A 54 4.51 25.25 7.45
N THR A 55 3.93 26.07 6.57
CA THR A 55 3.82 27.53 6.78
C THR A 55 2.40 27.96 6.42
N ILE A 56 1.76 28.65 7.34
CA ILE A 56 0.48 29.32 7.11
C ILE A 56 0.75 30.80 6.91
N VAL A 57 0.18 31.38 5.87
CA VAL A 57 0.21 32.82 5.61
C VAL A 57 -1.23 33.34 5.64
N ASP A 58 -1.53 34.18 6.59
CA ASP A 58 -2.85 34.75 6.79
C ASP A 58 -2.76 36.30 7.04
N ALA A 59 -3.87 36.92 7.47
CA ALA A 59 -3.94 38.36 7.74
C ALA A 59 -3.08 38.79 8.96
N GLU A 60 -2.78 37.85 9.86
CA GLU A 60 -1.99 38.01 11.05
C GLU A 60 -0.48 37.87 10.78
N GLY A 61 -0.09 37.26 9.63
CA GLY A 61 1.30 37.14 9.22
C GLY A 61 1.71 35.78 8.68
N VAL A 62 2.95 35.42 8.97
CA VAL A 62 3.54 34.11 8.57
C VAL A 62 3.72 33.27 9.84
N HIS A 63 3.14 32.11 9.85
CA HIS A 63 3.17 31.17 10.98
C HIS A 63 3.81 29.86 10.52
N GLU A 64 4.94 29.52 11.13
CA GLU A 64 5.59 28.21 10.90
C GLU A 64 4.99 27.17 11.83
N MET A 65 4.66 26.02 11.27
CA MET A 65 4.18 24.84 11.99
C MET A 65 5.27 23.80 12.01
N TYR A 66 5.59 23.27 13.19
CA TYR A 66 6.53 22.18 13.37
C TYR A 66 6.34 21.53 14.75
N PRO A 67 6.65 20.24 14.91
CA PRO A 67 6.59 19.58 16.20
C PRO A 67 7.60 20.15 17.19
N THR A 68 7.14 20.46 18.40
CA THR A 68 7.93 21.10 19.47
C THR A 68 8.15 20.18 20.67
N THR A 69 7.35 19.12 20.82
CA THR A 69 7.41 18.17 21.92
C THR A 69 7.75 16.76 21.43
N ASP A 70 8.18 15.89 22.34
CA ASP A 70 8.44 14.47 22.03
C ASP A 70 7.16 13.77 21.57
N GLU A 71 6.01 14.09 22.17
CA GLU A 71 4.72 13.54 21.82
C GLU A 71 4.28 13.92 20.41
N GLU A 72 4.53 15.18 19.99
CA GLU A 72 4.24 15.62 18.64
C GLU A 72 5.12 14.90 17.61
N TRP A 73 6.41 14.75 17.88
CA TRP A 73 7.31 13.97 17.02
C TRP A 73 6.93 12.49 16.95
N GLU A 74 6.53 11.89 18.07
CA GLU A 74 6.03 10.52 18.10
C GLU A 74 4.75 10.37 17.26
N ALA A 75 3.86 11.36 17.26
CA ALA A 75 2.67 11.35 16.43
C ALA A 75 3.02 11.36 14.92
N VAL A 76 4.03 12.14 14.50
CA VAL A 76 4.50 12.17 13.11
C VAL A 76 5.13 10.84 12.70
N SER A 77 5.99 10.25 13.55
CA SER A 77 6.58 8.94 13.32
C SER A 77 5.52 7.84 13.23
N ASN A 78 4.57 7.81 14.15
CA ASN A 78 3.46 6.87 14.15
C ASN A 78 2.60 7.00 12.87
N ALA A 79 2.34 8.22 12.41
CA ALA A 79 1.61 8.47 11.19
C ALA A 79 2.34 7.88 9.97
N ALA A 80 3.63 8.16 9.81
CA ALA A 80 4.45 7.60 8.74
C ALA A 80 4.47 6.06 8.78
N PHE A 81 4.62 5.46 9.98
CA PHE A 81 4.57 4.02 10.19
C PHE A 81 3.23 3.42 9.77
N MET A 82 2.11 4.06 10.16
CA MET A 82 0.77 3.61 9.77
C MET A 82 0.56 3.65 8.27
N ILE A 83 1.06 4.67 7.57
CA ILE A 83 0.98 4.75 6.11
C ILE A 83 1.80 3.63 5.48
N ALA A 84 3.01 3.36 5.97
CA ALA A 84 3.87 2.29 5.48
C ALA A 84 3.17 0.91 5.63
N GLU A 85 2.67 0.59 6.84
CA GLU A 85 1.96 -0.68 7.09
C GLU A 85 0.66 -0.79 6.28
N SER A 86 0.02 0.33 5.96
CA SER A 86 -1.16 0.34 5.10
C SER A 86 -0.89 -0.22 3.71
N GLY A 87 0.31 -0.03 3.16
CA GLY A 87 0.71 -0.65 1.91
C GLY A 87 0.63 -2.18 1.94
N ASN A 88 1.02 -2.82 3.06
CA ASN A 88 0.85 -4.25 3.28
C ASN A 88 -0.63 -4.64 3.33
N LEU A 89 -1.44 -3.86 4.04
CA LEU A 89 -2.89 -4.09 4.16
C LEU A 89 -3.62 -3.95 2.81
N MET A 90 -3.12 -3.09 1.91
CA MET A 90 -3.65 -2.93 0.56
C MET A 90 -3.38 -4.15 -0.34
N MET A 91 -2.29 -4.88 -0.09
CA MET A 91 -1.92 -6.08 -0.86
C MET A 91 -2.63 -7.35 -0.41
N MET A 92 -3.40 -7.31 0.70
CA MET A 92 -4.14 -8.47 1.20
C MET A 92 -5.19 -8.93 0.20
N GLU A 93 -5.42 -10.24 0.18
CA GLU A 93 -6.56 -10.84 -0.51
C GLU A 93 -7.88 -10.16 -0.07
N GLY A 94 -8.76 -9.92 -1.04
CA GLY A 94 -10.00 -9.17 -0.82
C GLY A 94 -9.87 -7.64 -0.90
N ARG A 95 -8.64 -7.09 -0.87
CA ARG A 95 -8.36 -5.65 -1.10
C ARG A 95 -7.58 -5.38 -2.37
N ALA A 96 -6.64 -6.25 -2.71
CA ALA A 96 -5.84 -6.12 -3.92
C ALA A 96 -6.73 -6.12 -5.18
N ARG A 97 -6.50 -5.15 -6.08
CA ARG A 97 -7.26 -4.99 -7.32
C ARG A 97 -6.69 -5.81 -8.47
N ASP A 98 -5.37 -5.99 -8.49
CA ASP A 98 -4.64 -6.82 -9.43
C ASP A 98 -3.28 -7.21 -8.84
N GLN A 99 -2.58 -8.17 -9.50
CA GLN A 99 -1.26 -8.65 -9.08
C GLN A 99 -0.10 -7.89 -9.76
N GLY A 100 -0.38 -6.84 -10.53
CA GLY A 100 0.59 -6.05 -11.28
C GLY A 100 0.79 -4.65 -10.71
N ALA A 101 0.11 -3.67 -11.31
CA ALA A 101 0.27 -2.25 -10.98
C ALA A 101 -0.16 -1.93 -9.54
N TRP A 102 -1.24 -2.53 -9.06
CA TRP A 102 -1.68 -2.39 -7.67
C TRP A 102 -0.60 -2.79 -6.68
N MET A 103 0.00 -3.98 -6.85
CA MET A 103 1.05 -4.47 -5.96
C MET A 103 2.31 -3.59 -6.03
N THR A 104 2.61 -3.05 -7.21
CA THR A 104 3.75 -2.14 -7.39
C THR A 104 3.53 -0.81 -6.67
N MET A 105 2.35 -0.20 -6.82
CA MET A 105 2.01 1.07 -6.17
C MET A 105 1.90 0.92 -4.64
N SER A 106 1.39 -0.20 -4.16
CA SER A 106 1.36 -0.50 -2.72
C SER A 106 2.78 -0.61 -2.12
N ARG A 107 3.73 -1.22 -2.84
CA ARG A 107 5.14 -1.25 -2.41
C ARG A 107 5.80 0.12 -2.46
N GLN A 108 5.49 0.93 -3.47
CA GLN A 108 5.98 2.32 -3.53
C GLN A 108 5.50 3.14 -2.34
N LEU A 109 4.24 2.93 -1.90
CA LEU A 109 3.73 3.56 -0.70
C LEU A 109 4.53 3.13 0.55
N ILE A 110 4.84 1.85 0.69
CA ILE A 110 5.69 1.34 1.79
C ILE A 110 7.06 2.03 1.74
N GLU A 111 7.74 2.01 0.60
CA GLU A 111 9.09 2.54 0.44
C GLU A 111 9.19 4.04 0.73
N VAL A 112 8.24 4.84 0.23
CA VAL A 112 8.23 6.29 0.49
C VAL A 112 7.91 6.59 1.95
N SER A 113 6.98 5.84 2.55
CA SER A 113 6.58 6.06 3.95
C SER A 113 7.63 5.59 4.95
N GLN A 114 8.46 4.60 4.60
CA GLN A 114 9.64 4.24 5.40
C GLN A 114 10.65 5.38 5.44
N ARG A 115 10.90 6.06 4.32
CA ARG A 115 11.77 7.26 4.29
C ARG A 115 11.14 8.42 5.05
N ALA A 116 9.81 8.56 4.99
CA ALA A 116 9.08 9.55 5.78
C ALA A 116 9.21 9.26 7.29
N LEU A 117 9.17 8.01 7.71
CA LEU A 117 9.41 7.58 9.08
C LEU A 117 10.84 7.91 9.52
N GLU A 118 11.85 7.60 8.71
CA GLU A 118 13.25 7.94 8.98
C GLU A 118 13.44 9.45 9.17
N ALA A 119 12.77 10.28 8.36
CA ALA A 119 12.80 11.73 8.48
C ALA A 119 12.17 12.22 9.79
N ALA A 120 11.04 11.64 10.20
CA ALA A 120 10.35 11.95 11.45
C ALA A 120 11.19 11.50 12.68
N ASP A 121 11.75 10.29 12.66
CA ASP A 121 12.60 9.78 13.73
C ASP A 121 13.89 10.60 13.90
N ALA A 122 14.42 11.11 12.80
CA ALA A 122 15.55 12.04 12.80
C ALA A 122 15.16 13.47 13.22
N ARG A 123 13.87 13.76 13.37
CA ARG A 123 13.32 15.11 13.65
C ARG A 123 13.84 16.17 12.68
N ASN A 124 13.96 15.81 11.43
CA ASN A 124 14.46 16.67 10.37
C ASN A 124 13.29 17.34 9.64
N LEU A 125 13.02 18.62 9.95
CA LEU A 125 11.88 19.36 9.43
C LEU A 125 11.85 19.43 7.91
N ASP A 126 12.99 19.72 7.28
CA ASP A 126 13.08 19.83 5.82
C ASP A 126 12.80 18.46 5.17
N ALA A 127 13.35 17.38 5.72
CA ALA A 127 13.12 16.05 5.22
C ALA A 127 11.66 15.58 5.43
N VAL A 128 11.02 15.94 6.55
CA VAL A 128 9.58 15.65 6.77
C VAL A 128 8.73 16.36 5.73
N PHE A 129 9.01 17.62 5.46
CA PHE A 129 8.30 18.40 4.44
C PHE A 129 8.46 17.80 3.05
N ASP A 130 9.70 17.49 2.63
CA ASP A 130 10.00 16.90 1.33
C ASP A 130 9.35 15.51 1.17
N MET A 131 9.42 14.68 2.20
CA MET A 131 8.78 13.36 2.18
C MET A 131 7.26 13.44 2.15
N GLY A 132 6.66 14.47 2.74
CA GLY A 132 5.23 14.74 2.61
C GLY A 132 4.79 14.91 1.14
N ALA A 133 5.57 15.63 0.35
CA ALA A 133 5.33 15.78 -1.08
C ALA A 133 5.49 14.46 -1.85
N GLU A 134 6.50 13.65 -1.50
CA GLU A 134 6.72 12.33 -2.12
C GLU A 134 5.59 11.34 -1.80
N VAL A 135 5.11 11.31 -0.55
CA VAL A 135 3.94 10.51 -0.14
C VAL A 135 2.70 10.96 -0.93
N TYR A 136 2.45 12.26 -1.04
CA TYR A 136 1.34 12.82 -1.81
C TYR A 136 1.39 12.38 -3.28
N TYR A 137 2.58 12.40 -3.88
CA TYR A 137 2.77 11.98 -5.27
C TYR A 137 2.40 10.50 -5.48
N VAL A 138 2.82 9.60 -4.59
CA VAL A 138 2.46 8.18 -4.64
C VAL A 138 0.95 7.98 -4.46
N CYS A 139 0.33 8.68 -3.51
CA CYS A 139 -1.11 8.64 -3.28
C CYS A 139 -1.90 9.08 -4.53
N THR A 140 -1.53 10.22 -5.13
CA THR A 140 -2.23 10.76 -6.31
C THR A 140 -2.10 9.86 -7.52
N ASN A 141 -0.95 9.24 -7.75
CA ASN A 141 -0.76 8.28 -8.85
C ASN A 141 -1.64 7.04 -8.69
N CYS A 142 -1.70 6.47 -7.48
CA CYS A 142 -2.56 5.33 -7.21
C CYS A 142 -4.05 5.70 -7.37
N HIS A 143 -4.46 6.85 -6.82
CA HIS A 143 -5.83 7.34 -6.96
C HIS A 143 -6.20 7.64 -8.42
N ALA A 144 -5.29 8.16 -9.21
CA ALA A 144 -5.50 8.36 -10.64
C ALA A 144 -5.75 7.05 -11.39
N ALA A 145 -5.10 5.97 -10.96
CA ALA A 145 -5.28 4.66 -11.60
C ALA A 145 -6.55 3.91 -11.15
N TYR A 146 -6.92 4.03 -9.85
CA TYR A 146 -7.90 3.14 -9.24
C TYR A 146 -9.11 3.82 -8.58
N ALA A 147 -9.05 5.12 -8.29
CA ALA A 147 -10.10 5.83 -7.56
C ALA A 147 -10.90 6.84 -8.39
N ILE A 148 -10.60 7.02 -9.68
CA ILE A 148 -11.26 8.04 -10.53
C ILE A 148 -12.78 7.84 -10.58
N GLU A 149 -13.27 6.60 -10.59
CA GLU A 149 -14.71 6.33 -10.61
C GLU A 149 -15.43 6.76 -9.33
N THR A 150 -14.74 6.71 -8.19
CA THR A 150 -15.31 7.15 -6.91
C THR A 150 -15.33 8.66 -6.76
N LEU A 151 -14.54 9.38 -7.56
CA LEU A 151 -14.46 10.84 -7.58
C LEU A 151 -15.43 11.47 -8.60
N ARG A 152 -16.04 10.68 -9.51
CA ARG A 152 -17.11 11.19 -10.35
C ARG A 152 -18.34 11.47 -9.52
N PRO A 153 -18.92 12.69 -9.60
CA PRO A 153 -20.22 12.94 -9.04
C PRO A 153 -21.18 11.89 -9.59
N THR A 154 -21.86 11.14 -8.75
CA THR A 154 -22.95 10.28 -9.18
C THR A 154 -23.96 11.18 -9.87
N ASP A 155 -24.08 11.06 -11.18
CA ASP A 155 -25.09 11.79 -11.95
C ASP A 155 -26.45 11.28 -11.51
N SER A 156 -27.07 12.02 -10.59
CA SER A 156 -28.39 11.73 -10.03
C SER A 156 -29.53 12.00 -11.05
N ARG A 157 -29.20 11.98 -12.36
CA ARG A 157 -30.13 12.26 -13.44
C ARG A 157 -30.52 11.03 -14.26
N THR A 158 -30.68 9.88 -13.63
CA THR A 158 -31.39 8.76 -14.25
C THR A 158 -32.43 8.24 -13.28
N ASN A 159 -33.56 8.96 -13.24
CA ASN A 159 -34.87 8.40 -12.92
C ASN A 159 -35.94 9.24 -13.60
#